data_8aca65a640e5b06389cff3a05e5789cc
#
_entry.id   8aca65a640e5b06389cff3a05e5789cc
#
_cell.length_a   1.000
_cell.length_b   1.000
_cell.length_c   1.000
_cell.angle_alpha   90.00
_cell.angle_beta   90.00
_cell.angle_gamma   90.00
#
_symmetry.space_group_name_H-M   'P 1'
#
loop_
_entity.id
_entity.type
_entity.pdbx_description
1 polymer ?
#
loop_
_entity_poly.entity_id
_entity_poly.type
_entity_poly.pdbx_seq_one_letter_code
_entity_poly.pdbx_strand_id
1 'polypeptide(L)'
;MSIPTSSNSNPPSAAGAGAASPPMHESQLKGLERLHQGKVRDIYAIPGDARHMLIVTTDRLSAFDVVLPDPIPGKGRVLTSISNFWFARTTHIVPNHLAAPDRANLATFVPEAADRARLADRAMVVRKLQALPVEAVVRGYLIGSGWKDYQRTGEVCGIRLPGGLRMADRLPEPIFTPSTKAPKGQHDENVGFDEIAREIGTARAAEVRDTAIALYRFAAAHALARGIIIADTKFEFGVDAEHGGRLTLIDEALTPDSSRFWPVDTYVPGTSPPSFDKQFVRDYLETLDWNKTAPGPNLPADVISRTSEKYEEALRRLTT
;
A
#
# COMPACT_ATOMS: atom_id res chain seq x y z
N MET A 1 -22.96 32.40 63.35
CA MET A 1 -21.86 32.24 62.41
C MET A 1 -22.10 30.93 61.65
N SER A 2 -22.57 31.05 60.41
CA SER A 2 -22.99 29.90 59.59
C SER A 2 -21.86 29.58 58.61
N ILE A 3 -21.49 28.31 58.52
CA ILE A 3 -20.48 27.77 57.61
C ILE A 3 -21.20 27.39 56.29
N PRO A 4 -20.70 27.83 55.10
CA PRO A 4 -21.30 27.41 53.84
C PRO A 4 -20.81 26.05 53.41
N THR A 5 -21.74 25.24 52.90
CA THR A 5 -21.62 23.89 52.36
C THR A 5 -20.81 23.86 51.04
N SER A 6 -19.93 22.89 50.93
CA SER A 6 -19.10 22.57 49.79
C SER A 6 -19.92 22.16 48.58
N SER A 7 -19.65 22.78 47.44
CA SER A 7 -20.16 22.41 46.11
C SER A 7 -19.45 21.14 45.57
N ASN A 8 -20.22 20.11 45.29
CA ASN A 8 -19.80 18.93 44.59
C ASN A 8 -19.55 19.28 43.08
N SER A 9 -18.30 19.28 42.66
CA SER A 9 -17.94 19.33 41.25
C SER A 9 -17.84 17.91 40.72
N ASN A 10 -18.81 17.49 39.90
CA ASN A 10 -18.71 16.31 39.10
C ASN A 10 -17.52 16.42 38.12
N PRO A 11 -16.71 15.36 37.93
CA PRO A 11 -15.70 15.32 36.89
C PRO A 11 -16.36 15.32 35.50
N PRO A 12 -15.73 15.91 34.46
CA PRO A 12 -16.28 15.88 33.11
C PRO A 12 -16.36 14.45 32.61
N SER A 13 -17.54 14.10 32.11
CA SER A 13 -17.83 12.84 31.40
C SER A 13 -16.79 12.61 30.31
N ALA A 14 -16.18 11.43 30.34
CA ALA A 14 -15.30 10.98 29.27
C ALA A 14 -16.04 11.08 27.93
N ALA A 15 -15.46 11.87 27.01
CA ALA A 15 -15.96 12.01 25.65
C ALA A 15 -16.04 10.62 25.02
N GLY A 16 -17.24 10.28 24.54
CA GLY A 16 -17.55 8.99 23.98
C GLY A 16 -16.59 8.63 22.84
N ALA A 17 -16.12 7.38 22.86
CA ALA A 17 -15.45 6.76 21.73
C ALA A 17 -16.35 6.93 20.50
N GLY A 18 -15.94 7.75 19.56
CA GLY A 18 -16.70 8.02 18.34
C GLY A 18 -16.99 6.71 17.63
N ALA A 19 -18.27 6.46 17.35
CA ALA A 19 -18.71 5.28 16.60
C ALA A 19 -17.88 5.18 15.33
N ALA A 20 -17.17 4.06 15.14
CA ALA A 20 -16.35 3.81 13.96
C ALA A 20 -17.23 4.01 12.71
N SER A 21 -16.79 4.84 11.78
CA SER A 21 -17.51 5.04 10.52
C SER A 21 -17.67 3.70 9.81
N PRO A 22 -18.83 3.42 9.18
CA PRO A 22 -19.06 2.17 8.48
C PRO A 22 -17.99 1.95 7.40
N PRO A 23 -17.59 0.69 7.14
CA PRO A 23 -16.61 0.37 6.13
C PRO A 23 -17.01 0.91 4.75
N MET A 24 -16.05 1.45 4.00
CA MET A 24 -16.27 2.01 2.68
C MET A 24 -15.91 0.99 1.60
N HIS A 25 -16.90 0.29 1.06
CA HIS A 25 -16.68 -0.58 -0.09
C HIS A 25 -16.54 0.22 -1.40
N GLU A 26 -17.31 1.29 -1.55
CA GLU A 26 -17.27 2.18 -2.70
C GLU A 26 -17.39 3.63 -2.25
N SER A 27 -16.60 4.50 -2.85
CA SER A 27 -16.79 5.93 -2.68
C SER A 27 -17.74 6.44 -3.75
N GLN A 28 -18.78 7.19 -3.34
CA GLN A 28 -19.70 7.88 -4.24
C GLN A 28 -19.72 9.35 -3.81
N LEU A 29 -19.06 10.20 -4.60
CA LEU A 29 -18.91 11.62 -4.32
C LEU A 29 -19.81 12.42 -5.25
N LYS A 30 -20.79 13.08 -4.67
CA LYS A 30 -21.72 13.90 -5.43
C LYS A 30 -20.99 15.09 -6.10
N GLY A 31 -21.19 15.24 -7.40
CA GLY A 31 -20.60 16.35 -8.16
C GLY A 31 -19.17 16.14 -8.63
N LEU A 32 -18.54 14.99 -8.34
CA LEU A 32 -17.24 14.62 -8.87
C LEU A 32 -17.37 13.48 -9.88
N GLU A 33 -16.70 13.63 -11.03
CA GLU A 33 -16.58 12.57 -12.02
C GLU A 33 -15.57 11.51 -11.57
N ARG A 34 -16.01 10.24 -11.47
CA ARG A 34 -15.10 9.12 -11.19
C ARG A 34 -14.41 8.70 -12.48
N LEU A 35 -13.11 8.95 -12.56
CA LEU A 35 -12.27 8.61 -13.71
C LEU A 35 -11.97 7.11 -13.76
N HIS A 36 -11.78 6.48 -12.61
CA HIS A 36 -11.41 5.08 -12.53
C HIS A 36 -11.83 4.46 -11.19
N GLN A 37 -12.19 3.19 -11.22
CA GLN A 37 -12.37 2.34 -10.05
C GLN A 37 -11.36 1.19 -10.12
N GLY A 38 -10.36 1.25 -9.24
CA GLY A 38 -9.38 0.19 -9.07
C GLY A 38 -9.82 -0.90 -8.10
N LYS A 39 -8.96 -1.86 -7.84
CA LYS A 39 -9.21 -2.95 -6.88
C LYS A 39 -9.43 -2.42 -5.45
N VAL A 40 -8.77 -1.32 -5.08
CA VAL A 40 -8.77 -0.74 -3.72
C VAL A 40 -9.07 0.76 -3.73
N ARG A 41 -8.77 1.47 -4.81
CA ARG A 41 -8.87 2.93 -4.91
C ARG A 41 -9.86 3.37 -5.96
N ASP A 42 -10.57 4.46 -5.66
CA ASP A 42 -11.41 5.18 -6.60
C ASP A 42 -10.73 6.52 -6.93
N ILE A 43 -10.67 6.87 -8.19
CA ILE A 43 -9.98 8.07 -8.70
C ILE A 43 -11.01 9.01 -9.30
N TYR A 44 -10.95 10.29 -8.88
CA TYR A 44 -11.88 11.32 -9.32
C TYR A 44 -11.16 12.49 -9.98
N ALA A 45 -11.82 13.08 -10.97
CA ALA A 45 -11.46 14.38 -11.49
C ALA A 45 -11.76 15.46 -10.44
N ILE A 46 -10.90 16.48 -10.38
CA ILE A 46 -11.16 17.69 -9.59
C ILE A 46 -11.72 18.75 -10.52
N PRO A 47 -12.93 19.26 -10.28
CA PRO A 47 -13.55 20.28 -11.13
C PRO A 47 -12.65 21.51 -11.30
N GLY A 48 -12.39 21.89 -12.55
CA GLY A 48 -11.53 23.04 -12.86
C GLY A 48 -10.03 22.83 -12.68
N ASP A 49 -9.59 21.62 -12.30
CA ASP A 49 -8.17 21.29 -12.13
C ASP A 49 -7.76 20.08 -12.99
N ALA A 50 -7.21 20.34 -14.16
CA ALA A 50 -6.77 19.28 -15.07
C ALA A 50 -5.44 18.62 -14.64
N ARG A 51 -4.68 19.25 -13.74
CA ARG A 51 -3.33 18.79 -13.29
C ARG A 51 -3.36 17.89 -12.07
N HIS A 52 -4.45 17.90 -11.32
CA HIS A 52 -4.59 17.09 -10.12
C HIS A 52 -5.76 16.11 -10.22
N MET A 53 -5.74 15.12 -9.37
CA MET A 53 -6.85 14.18 -9.18
C MET A 53 -6.97 13.83 -7.70
N LEU A 54 -8.17 13.40 -7.31
CA LEU A 54 -8.43 12.88 -5.97
C LEU A 54 -8.36 11.36 -6.02
N ILE A 55 -7.53 10.77 -5.16
CA ILE A 55 -7.47 9.32 -4.92
C ILE A 55 -8.16 9.05 -3.59
N VAL A 56 -9.15 8.17 -3.60
CA VAL A 56 -9.86 7.71 -2.40
C VAL A 56 -9.54 6.25 -2.18
N THR A 57 -8.85 5.94 -1.08
CA THR A 57 -8.57 4.56 -0.67
C THR A 57 -9.78 4.01 0.07
N THR A 58 -10.38 2.97 -0.49
CA THR A 58 -11.53 2.27 0.08
C THR A 58 -11.09 1.16 1.03
N ASP A 59 -12.06 0.54 1.69
CA ASP A 59 -11.82 -0.61 2.57
C ASP A 59 -11.92 -1.95 1.81
N ARG A 60 -12.05 -1.91 0.45
CA ARG A 60 -12.00 -3.13 -0.38
C ARG A 60 -10.70 -3.88 -0.17
N LEU A 61 -10.79 -5.20 -0.15
CA LEU A 61 -9.64 -6.09 -0.17
C LEU A 61 -9.62 -6.86 -1.50
N SER A 62 -8.46 -6.95 -2.12
CA SER A 62 -8.24 -7.79 -3.29
C SER A 62 -7.19 -8.84 -2.99
N ALA A 63 -7.50 -10.09 -3.30
CA ALA A 63 -6.57 -11.22 -3.24
C ALA A 63 -6.69 -12.04 -4.52
N PHE A 64 -5.56 -12.55 -5.04
CA PHE A 64 -5.52 -13.31 -6.31
C PHE A 64 -6.21 -12.56 -7.47
N ASP A 65 -6.01 -11.24 -7.54
CA ASP A 65 -6.61 -10.30 -8.51
C ASP A 65 -8.15 -10.18 -8.46
N VAL A 66 -8.79 -10.81 -7.50
CA VAL A 66 -10.23 -10.72 -7.25
C VAL A 66 -10.51 -9.78 -6.09
N VAL A 67 -11.42 -8.82 -6.28
CA VAL A 67 -11.96 -7.98 -5.18
C VAL A 67 -12.96 -8.83 -4.40
N LEU A 68 -12.73 -8.95 -3.08
CA LEU A 68 -13.62 -9.69 -2.19
C LEU A 68 -14.87 -8.86 -1.84
N PRO A 69 -16.01 -9.51 -1.58
CA PRO A 69 -17.25 -8.81 -1.28
C PRO A 69 -17.21 -8.06 0.06
N ASP A 70 -16.45 -8.55 1.03
CA ASP A 70 -16.42 -7.98 2.37
C ASP A 70 -15.28 -6.97 2.52
N PRO A 71 -15.57 -5.69 2.86
CA PRO A 71 -14.56 -4.70 3.14
C PRO A 71 -13.90 -4.93 4.51
N ILE A 72 -12.64 -4.55 4.62
CA ILE A 72 -11.90 -4.57 5.90
C ILE A 72 -12.04 -3.21 6.57
N PRO A 73 -12.74 -3.09 7.71
CA PRO A 73 -12.95 -1.81 8.37
C PRO A 73 -11.66 -1.04 8.64
N GLY A 74 -11.61 0.23 8.27
CA GLY A 74 -10.46 1.12 8.51
C GLY A 74 -9.27 0.94 7.57
N LYS A 75 -9.26 -0.12 6.75
CA LYS A 75 -8.14 -0.44 5.85
C LYS A 75 -7.70 0.74 4.99
N GLY A 76 -8.64 1.44 4.37
CA GLY A 76 -8.33 2.58 3.51
C GLY A 76 -7.60 3.71 4.24
N ARG A 77 -7.97 3.97 5.50
CA ARG A 77 -7.29 4.96 6.36
C ARG A 77 -5.88 4.52 6.71
N VAL A 78 -5.70 3.26 7.08
CA VAL A 78 -4.38 2.70 7.39
C VAL A 78 -3.44 2.81 6.20
N LEU A 79 -3.88 2.39 5.01
CA LEU A 79 -3.06 2.44 3.80
C LEU A 79 -2.65 3.87 3.43
N THR A 80 -3.59 4.82 3.51
CA THR A 80 -3.31 6.23 3.22
C THR A 80 -2.35 6.84 4.25
N SER A 81 -2.56 6.54 5.54
CA SER A 81 -1.69 7.02 6.62
C SER A 81 -0.26 6.51 6.47
N ILE A 82 -0.07 5.21 6.17
CA ILE A 82 1.25 4.62 5.93
C ILE A 82 1.90 5.22 4.68
N SER A 83 1.14 5.38 3.57
CA SER A 83 1.69 6.00 2.35
C SER A 83 2.14 7.44 2.62
N ASN A 84 1.33 8.26 3.29
CA ASN A 84 1.68 9.63 3.62
C ASN A 84 2.89 9.71 4.55
N PHE A 85 3.00 8.81 5.53
CA PHE A 85 4.18 8.70 6.39
C PHE A 85 5.45 8.45 5.57
N TRP A 86 5.42 7.52 4.62
CA TRP A 86 6.58 7.23 3.78
C TRP A 86 6.86 8.33 2.77
N PHE A 87 5.85 8.91 2.13
CA PHE A 87 6.02 10.04 1.23
C PHE A 87 6.74 11.21 1.91
N ALA A 88 6.39 11.53 3.17
CA ALA A 88 7.05 12.58 3.91
C ALA A 88 8.52 12.25 4.24
N ARG A 89 8.84 10.99 4.54
CA ARG A 89 10.18 10.58 4.98
C ARG A 89 11.16 10.26 3.86
N THR A 90 10.68 10.04 2.64
CA THR A 90 11.51 9.61 1.50
C THR A 90 11.77 10.71 0.47
N THR A 91 11.36 11.95 0.74
CA THR A 91 11.55 13.12 -0.16
C THR A 91 13.01 13.41 -0.50
N HIS A 92 13.94 13.01 0.36
CA HIS A 92 15.38 13.12 0.12
C HIS A 92 15.92 12.07 -0.87
N ILE A 93 15.16 11.01 -1.15
CA ILE A 93 15.50 9.96 -2.14
C ILE A 93 14.83 10.26 -3.46
N VAL A 94 13.52 10.50 -3.44
CA VAL A 94 12.72 10.77 -4.64
C VAL A 94 11.52 11.64 -4.27
N PRO A 95 11.12 12.60 -5.12
CA PRO A 95 9.86 13.33 -4.91
C PRO A 95 8.67 12.38 -5.04
N ASN A 96 7.54 12.75 -4.45
CA ASN A 96 6.28 12.04 -4.60
C ASN A 96 5.21 12.90 -5.27
N HIS A 97 4.08 12.30 -5.60
CA HIS A 97 3.02 12.92 -6.35
C HIS A 97 2.02 13.74 -5.52
N LEU A 98 2.14 13.80 -4.21
CA LEU A 98 1.21 14.59 -3.40
C LEU A 98 1.15 16.04 -3.88
N ALA A 99 -0.05 16.58 -3.95
CA ALA A 99 -0.26 17.99 -4.24
C ALA A 99 0.24 18.86 -3.07
N ALA A 100 0.59 20.10 -3.38
CA ALA A 100 0.94 21.08 -2.35
C ALA A 100 -0.25 21.32 -1.38
N PRO A 101 0.00 21.69 -0.12
CA PRO A 101 -1.05 21.79 0.92
C PRO A 101 -2.21 22.72 0.54
N ASP A 102 -1.97 23.79 -0.21
CA ASP A 102 -2.98 24.73 -0.69
C ASP A 102 -3.95 24.07 -1.71
N ARG A 103 -3.51 23.01 -2.40
CA ARG A 103 -4.32 22.25 -3.35
C ARG A 103 -5.00 21.02 -2.71
N ALA A 104 -4.55 20.61 -1.54
CA ALA A 104 -5.06 19.43 -0.84
C ALA A 104 -6.36 19.68 -0.05
N ASN A 105 -6.89 20.92 -0.04
CA ASN A 105 -8.09 21.25 0.71
C ASN A 105 -9.35 20.71 0.02
N LEU A 106 -9.90 19.62 0.55
CA LEU A 106 -11.11 18.98 0.03
C LEU A 106 -12.32 19.91 0.01
N ALA A 107 -12.40 20.91 0.87
CA ALA A 107 -13.54 21.84 0.95
C ALA A 107 -13.70 22.69 -0.32
N THR A 108 -12.68 22.81 -1.14
CA THR A 108 -12.72 23.59 -2.38
C THR A 108 -13.48 22.89 -3.52
N PHE A 109 -13.63 21.55 -3.49
CA PHE A 109 -14.24 20.78 -4.56
C PHE A 109 -15.12 19.61 -4.07
N VAL A 110 -15.16 19.29 -2.79
CA VAL A 110 -16.10 18.35 -2.18
C VAL A 110 -17.09 19.16 -1.34
N PRO A 111 -18.25 19.55 -1.86
CA PRO A 111 -19.15 20.51 -1.20
C PRO A 111 -19.80 19.94 0.06
N GLU A 112 -20.12 18.64 0.07
CA GLU A 112 -20.83 18.01 1.17
C GLU A 112 -19.92 17.75 2.37
N ALA A 113 -20.28 18.29 3.53
CA ALA A 113 -19.50 18.11 4.77
C ALA A 113 -19.44 16.62 5.20
N ALA A 114 -20.53 15.88 4.97
CA ALA A 114 -20.59 14.45 5.26
C ALA A 114 -19.61 13.66 4.40
N ASP A 115 -19.46 13.99 3.11
CA ASP A 115 -18.49 13.35 2.23
C ASP A 115 -17.06 13.68 2.66
N ARG A 116 -16.76 14.94 3.00
CA ARG A 116 -15.45 15.32 3.54
C ARG A 116 -15.11 14.53 4.81
N ALA A 117 -16.05 14.35 5.71
CA ALA A 117 -15.85 13.55 6.93
C ALA A 117 -15.57 12.06 6.61
N ARG A 118 -16.25 11.50 5.61
CA ARG A 118 -16.01 10.12 5.13
C ARG A 118 -14.65 9.98 4.46
N LEU A 119 -14.14 11.02 3.81
CA LEU A 119 -12.85 11.06 3.11
C LEU A 119 -11.67 11.33 4.04
N ALA A 120 -11.90 11.75 5.27
CA ALA A 120 -10.84 12.02 6.24
C ALA A 120 -9.90 10.82 6.37
N ASP A 121 -8.60 11.09 6.30
CA ASP A 121 -7.50 10.12 6.45
C ASP A 121 -7.45 9.01 5.38
N ARG A 122 -8.30 9.04 4.35
CA ARG A 122 -8.32 8.05 3.26
C ARG A 122 -8.27 8.62 1.86
N ALA A 123 -8.16 9.92 1.74
CA ALA A 123 -8.10 10.61 0.46
C ALA A 123 -6.80 11.39 0.31
N MET A 124 -6.28 11.41 -0.91
CA MET A 124 -5.10 12.17 -1.30
C MET A 124 -5.39 12.97 -2.55
N VAL A 125 -5.06 14.25 -2.55
CA VAL A 125 -4.98 15.04 -3.78
C VAL A 125 -3.57 14.89 -4.32
N VAL A 126 -3.46 14.46 -5.58
CA VAL A 126 -2.18 14.13 -6.20
C VAL A 126 -2.07 14.76 -7.59
N ARG A 127 -0.83 15.01 -8.02
CA ARG A 127 -0.55 15.45 -9.39
C ARG A 127 -0.80 14.31 -10.38
N LYS A 128 -1.38 14.63 -11.53
CA LYS A 128 -1.51 13.70 -12.65
C LYS A 128 -0.17 13.61 -13.37
N LEU A 129 0.50 12.48 -13.22
CA LEU A 129 1.78 12.20 -13.85
C LEU A 129 1.62 11.07 -14.87
N GLN A 130 2.52 11.02 -15.83
CA GLN A 130 2.60 9.89 -16.75
C GLN A 130 3.20 8.69 -16.01
N ALA A 131 2.36 7.72 -15.64
CA ALA A 131 2.82 6.50 -14.98
C ALA A 131 3.73 5.70 -15.91
N LEU A 132 4.83 5.17 -15.37
CA LEU A 132 5.65 4.19 -16.07
C LEU A 132 4.92 2.83 -16.11
N PRO A 133 5.03 2.08 -17.21
CA PRO A 133 4.36 0.78 -17.39
C PRO A 133 5.10 -0.35 -16.65
N VAL A 134 5.71 -0.06 -15.51
CA VAL A 134 6.58 -0.95 -14.74
C VAL A 134 6.14 -0.95 -13.29
N GLU A 135 6.03 -2.12 -12.71
CA GLU A 135 6.00 -2.31 -11.27
C GLU A 135 7.42 -2.56 -10.75
N ALA A 136 7.92 -1.64 -9.94
CA ALA A 136 9.26 -1.71 -9.38
C ALA A 136 9.27 -2.53 -8.09
N VAL A 137 9.42 -3.85 -8.21
CA VAL A 137 9.47 -4.75 -7.06
C VAL A 137 10.90 -4.90 -6.56
N VAL A 138 11.09 -4.73 -5.25
CA VAL A 138 12.36 -5.00 -4.56
C VAL A 138 12.16 -6.08 -3.52
N ARG A 139 13.05 -7.07 -3.52
CA ARG A 139 13.01 -8.19 -2.57
C ARG A 139 14.28 -8.22 -1.73
N GLY A 140 14.11 -8.22 -0.41
CA GLY A 140 15.19 -8.49 0.54
C GLY A 140 15.14 -9.90 1.10
N TYR A 141 14.05 -10.62 0.83
CA TYR A 141 13.80 -12.00 1.26
C TYR A 141 13.18 -12.80 0.12
N LEU A 142 13.42 -14.10 0.12
CA LEU A 142 13.00 -15.01 -0.95
C LEU A 142 11.62 -15.61 -0.67
N ILE A 143 10.57 -14.98 -1.19
CA ILE A 143 9.17 -15.38 -0.96
C ILE A 143 8.29 -15.14 -2.19
N GLY A 144 7.08 -15.68 -2.19
CA GLY A 144 6.07 -15.46 -3.22
C GLY A 144 6.51 -15.95 -4.61
N SER A 145 6.31 -15.13 -5.65
CA SER A 145 6.74 -15.48 -7.03
C SER A 145 8.24 -15.66 -7.14
N GLY A 146 9.02 -14.84 -6.41
CA GLY A 146 10.49 -14.99 -6.40
C GLY A 146 10.96 -16.33 -5.84
N TRP A 147 10.29 -16.86 -4.80
CA TRP A 147 10.58 -18.22 -4.31
C TRP A 147 10.26 -19.29 -5.35
N LYS A 148 9.11 -19.18 -6.02
CA LYS A 148 8.72 -20.13 -7.08
C LYS A 148 9.71 -20.12 -8.25
N ASP A 149 10.15 -18.95 -8.67
CA ASP A 149 11.16 -18.81 -9.74
C ASP A 149 12.48 -19.42 -9.33
N TYR A 150 12.97 -19.12 -8.13
CA TYR A 150 14.20 -19.69 -7.61
C TYR A 150 14.17 -21.22 -7.51
N GLN A 151 13.06 -21.80 -7.02
CA GLN A 151 12.92 -23.25 -6.97
C GLN A 151 13.01 -23.90 -8.35
N ARG A 152 12.53 -23.23 -9.39
CA ARG A 152 12.50 -23.73 -10.75
C ARG A 152 13.84 -23.58 -11.48
N THR A 153 14.55 -22.47 -11.26
CA THR A 153 15.69 -22.05 -12.10
C THR A 153 16.96 -21.71 -11.33
N GLY A 154 16.89 -21.51 -10.01
CA GLY A 154 17.97 -20.92 -9.21
C GLY A 154 18.15 -19.42 -9.41
N GLU A 155 17.22 -18.78 -10.14
CA GLU A 155 17.27 -17.37 -10.51
C GLU A 155 15.93 -16.68 -10.24
N VAL A 156 15.96 -15.35 -10.08
CA VAL A 156 14.75 -14.50 -10.04
C VAL A 156 14.97 -13.33 -10.99
N CYS A 157 14.11 -13.17 -12.00
CA CYS A 157 14.25 -12.11 -13.04
C CYS A 157 15.65 -12.12 -13.71
N GLY A 158 16.23 -13.28 -13.95
CA GLY A 158 17.58 -13.43 -14.53
C GLY A 158 18.73 -13.19 -13.55
N ILE A 159 18.45 -12.88 -12.28
CA ILE A 159 19.46 -12.73 -11.24
C ILE A 159 19.72 -14.08 -10.59
N ARG A 160 20.92 -14.63 -10.79
CA ARG A 160 21.34 -15.88 -10.15
C ARG A 160 21.54 -15.67 -8.66
N LEU A 161 20.92 -16.52 -7.84
CA LEU A 161 21.03 -16.52 -6.41
C LEU A 161 21.91 -17.68 -5.89
N PRO A 162 22.49 -17.55 -4.67
CA PRO A 162 23.21 -18.65 -4.04
C PRO A 162 22.36 -19.92 -3.96
N GLY A 163 23.00 -21.09 -4.13
CA GLY A 163 22.33 -22.37 -3.93
C GLY A 163 21.98 -22.64 -2.46
N GLY A 164 20.93 -23.43 -2.24
CA GLY A 164 20.54 -23.87 -0.89
C GLY A 164 19.70 -22.86 -0.10
N LEU A 165 19.25 -21.76 -0.71
CA LEU A 165 18.30 -20.85 -0.06
C LEU A 165 16.95 -21.53 0.17
N ARG A 166 16.34 -21.23 1.32
CA ARG A 166 15.01 -21.71 1.72
C ARG A 166 13.96 -20.61 1.51
N MET A 167 12.73 -20.98 1.56
CA MET A 167 11.63 -20.00 1.61
C MET A 167 11.83 -19.02 2.76
N ALA A 168 11.56 -17.75 2.53
CA ALA A 168 11.74 -16.64 3.46
C ALA A 168 13.19 -16.41 3.94
N ASP A 169 14.21 -17.06 3.39
CA ASP A 169 15.60 -16.69 3.70
C ASP A 169 15.87 -15.25 3.24
N ARG A 170 16.65 -14.54 4.07
CA ARG A 170 17.14 -13.21 3.73
C ARG A 170 18.15 -13.30 2.60
N LEU A 171 18.01 -12.46 1.61
CA LEU A 171 18.97 -12.35 0.50
C LEU A 171 20.24 -11.62 0.97
N PRO A 172 21.41 -11.94 0.40
CA PRO A 172 22.66 -11.24 0.71
C PRO A 172 22.54 -9.73 0.48
N GLU A 173 21.89 -9.33 -0.61
CA GLU A 173 21.55 -7.95 -0.96
C GLU A 173 20.11 -7.90 -1.49
N PRO A 174 19.41 -6.77 -1.30
CA PRO A 174 18.11 -6.57 -1.94
C PRO A 174 18.26 -6.60 -3.46
N ILE A 175 17.36 -7.31 -4.13
CA ILE A 175 17.35 -7.44 -5.59
C ILE A 175 16.13 -6.71 -6.18
N PHE A 176 16.33 -6.11 -7.35
CA PHE A 176 15.28 -5.50 -8.15
C PHE A 176 14.70 -6.54 -9.11
N THR A 177 13.44 -6.85 -8.94
CA THR A 177 12.71 -7.90 -9.67
C THR A 177 11.41 -7.34 -10.25
N PRO A 178 11.51 -6.49 -11.29
CA PRO A 178 10.36 -5.79 -11.82
C PRO A 178 9.32 -6.74 -12.42
N SER A 179 8.10 -6.23 -12.54
CA SER A 179 7.05 -6.86 -13.36
C SER A 179 6.47 -5.85 -14.34
N THR A 180 5.99 -6.36 -15.46
CA THR A 180 5.18 -5.56 -16.38
C THR A 180 3.80 -5.33 -15.78
N LYS A 181 3.16 -4.21 -16.12
CA LYS A 181 1.74 -4.01 -15.83
C LYS A 181 0.92 -4.74 -16.90
N ALA A 182 0.41 -5.91 -16.56
CA ALA A 182 -0.41 -6.68 -17.46
C ALA A 182 -1.73 -5.95 -17.82
N PRO A 183 -2.25 -6.11 -19.02
CA PRO A 183 -3.60 -5.67 -19.37
C PRO A 183 -4.64 -6.23 -18.39
N LYS A 184 -5.75 -5.50 -18.20
CA LYS A 184 -6.82 -5.91 -17.29
C LYS A 184 -7.28 -7.35 -17.58
N GLY A 185 -7.19 -8.23 -16.56
CA GLY A 185 -7.57 -9.64 -16.65
C GLY A 185 -6.41 -10.59 -16.92
N GLN A 186 -5.19 -10.09 -17.02
CA GLN A 186 -3.96 -10.90 -17.04
C GLN A 186 -3.19 -10.67 -15.74
N HIS A 187 -2.27 -11.58 -15.41
CA HIS A 187 -1.40 -11.45 -14.25
C HIS A 187 -0.13 -10.72 -14.61
N ASP A 188 0.36 -9.88 -13.70
CA ASP A 188 1.66 -9.26 -13.81
C ASP A 188 2.75 -10.32 -13.81
N GLU A 189 3.66 -10.27 -14.78
CA GLU A 189 4.74 -11.25 -14.95
C GLU A 189 6.06 -10.64 -14.49
N ASN A 190 6.82 -11.42 -13.70
CA ASN A 190 8.20 -11.07 -13.38
C ASN A 190 9.04 -11.04 -14.65
N VAL A 191 9.72 -9.93 -14.90
CA VAL A 191 10.57 -9.75 -16.10
C VAL A 191 11.99 -9.36 -15.71
N GLY A 192 12.93 -9.57 -16.62
CA GLY A 192 14.31 -9.17 -16.43
C GLY A 192 14.51 -7.66 -16.60
N PHE A 193 15.63 -7.14 -16.05
CA PHE A 193 15.99 -5.73 -16.19
C PHE A 193 16.07 -5.28 -17.66
N ASP A 194 16.61 -6.12 -18.55
CA ASP A 194 16.79 -5.80 -19.98
C ASP A 194 15.45 -5.61 -20.71
N GLU A 195 14.40 -6.26 -20.26
CA GLU A 195 13.06 -6.09 -20.82
C GLU A 195 12.50 -4.71 -20.45
N ILE A 196 12.62 -4.32 -19.19
CA ILE A 196 12.24 -2.98 -18.74
C ILE A 196 13.10 -1.91 -19.44
N ALA A 197 14.40 -2.16 -19.60
CA ALA A 197 15.30 -1.24 -20.30
C ALA A 197 14.93 -1.04 -21.78
N ARG A 198 14.37 -2.06 -22.44
CA ARG A 198 13.84 -1.93 -23.81
C ARG A 198 12.55 -1.11 -23.86
N GLU A 199 11.71 -1.20 -22.82
CA GLU A 199 10.41 -0.52 -22.76
C GLU A 199 10.53 0.97 -22.41
N ILE A 200 11.30 1.31 -21.36
CA ILE A 200 11.39 2.69 -20.85
C ILE A 200 12.75 3.36 -21.07
N GLY A 201 13.68 2.69 -21.73
CA GLY A 201 15.05 3.15 -21.95
C GLY A 201 15.99 2.78 -20.81
N THR A 202 17.25 2.41 -21.15
CA THR A 202 18.25 1.89 -20.19
C THR A 202 18.53 2.86 -19.03
N ALA A 203 18.67 4.15 -19.32
CA ALA A 203 18.95 5.16 -18.29
C ALA A 203 17.79 5.29 -17.30
N ARG A 204 16.54 5.30 -17.80
CA ARG A 204 15.35 5.38 -16.95
C ARG A 204 15.14 4.10 -16.14
N ALA A 205 15.37 2.94 -16.73
CA ALA A 205 15.30 1.65 -16.03
C ALA A 205 16.33 1.57 -14.89
N ALA A 206 17.54 2.05 -15.11
CA ALA A 206 18.57 2.13 -14.07
C ALA A 206 18.16 3.09 -12.94
N GLU A 207 17.63 4.27 -13.28
CA GLU A 207 17.15 5.24 -12.29
C GLU A 207 16.00 4.65 -11.44
N VAL A 208 15.04 3.96 -12.05
CA VAL A 208 13.95 3.28 -11.35
C VAL A 208 14.49 2.21 -10.40
N ARG A 209 15.38 1.33 -10.88
CA ARG A 209 16.01 0.28 -10.07
C ARG A 209 16.73 0.86 -8.85
N ASP A 210 17.61 1.82 -9.09
CA ASP A 210 18.48 2.37 -8.03
C ASP A 210 17.66 3.14 -6.99
N THR A 211 16.64 3.89 -7.43
CA THR A 211 15.69 4.58 -6.56
C THR A 211 14.85 3.60 -5.75
N ALA A 212 14.31 2.55 -6.37
CA ALA A 212 13.50 1.55 -5.67
C ALA A 212 14.31 0.81 -4.60
N ILE A 213 15.57 0.42 -4.91
CA ILE A 213 16.47 -0.21 -3.93
C ILE A 213 16.81 0.76 -2.78
N ALA A 214 17.06 2.03 -3.07
CA ALA A 214 17.32 3.05 -2.04
C ALA A 214 16.12 3.23 -1.10
N LEU A 215 14.91 3.35 -1.65
CA LEU A 215 13.66 3.41 -0.90
C LEU A 215 13.48 2.18 0.00
N TYR A 216 13.68 0.99 -0.57
CA TYR A 216 13.57 -0.27 0.17
C TYR A 216 14.56 -0.32 1.33
N ARG A 217 15.84 -0.04 1.10
CA ARG A 217 16.88 -0.09 2.15
C ARG A 217 16.57 0.86 3.29
N PHE A 218 16.17 2.09 2.96
CA PHE A 218 15.78 3.10 3.95
C PHE A 218 14.59 2.62 4.80
N ALA A 219 13.54 2.13 4.15
CA ALA A 219 12.33 1.68 4.82
C ALA A 219 12.55 0.39 5.61
N ALA A 220 13.29 -0.57 5.07
CA ALA A 220 13.60 -1.84 5.74
C ALA A 220 14.39 -1.63 7.04
N ALA A 221 15.37 -0.70 7.05
CA ALA A 221 16.11 -0.34 8.26
C ALA A 221 15.19 0.29 9.32
N HIS A 222 14.31 1.21 8.91
CA HIS A 222 13.35 1.85 9.80
C HIS A 222 12.35 0.84 10.40
N ALA A 223 11.78 -0.02 9.56
CA ALA A 223 10.80 -1.02 9.97
C ALA A 223 11.41 -2.08 10.90
N LEU A 224 12.64 -2.53 10.60
CA LEU A 224 13.36 -3.52 11.40
C LEU A 224 13.57 -3.02 12.83
N ALA A 225 13.94 -1.75 13.02
CA ALA A 225 14.09 -1.14 14.34
C ALA A 225 12.76 -1.09 15.13
N ARG A 226 11.63 -1.34 14.47
CA ARG A 226 10.27 -1.36 15.03
C ARG A 226 9.63 -2.75 15.04
N GLY A 227 10.45 -3.77 14.90
CA GLY A 227 10.02 -5.16 14.96
C GLY A 227 9.26 -5.63 13.71
N ILE A 228 9.44 -4.96 12.56
CA ILE A 228 8.83 -5.35 11.28
C ILE A 228 9.93 -5.63 10.25
N ILE A 229 9.88 -6.80 9.64
CA ILE A 229 10.62 -7.14 8.42
C ILE A 229 9.78 -6.74 7.21
N ILE A 230 10.31 -5.91 6.33
CA ILE A 230 9.78 -5.72 4.99
C ILE A 230 10.43 -6.75 4.08
N ALA A 231 9.72 -7.82 3.73
CA ALA A 231 10.29 -8.89 2.93
C ALA A 231 10.47 -8.51 1.46
N ASP A 232 9.45 -7.94 0.89
CA ASP A 232 9.45 -7.32 -0.43
C ASP A 232 8.46 -6.16 -0.46
N THR A 233 8.58 -5.34 -1.48
CA THR A 233 7.67 -4.23 -1.73
C THR A 233 7.60 -3.92 -3.22
N LYS A 234 6.46 -3.38 -3.64
CA LYS A 234 6.21 -2.88 -4.98
C LYS A 234 6.06 -1.37 -4.94
N PHE A 235 6.81 -0.67 -5.79
CA PHE A 235 6.66 0.76 -6.03
C PHE A 235 6.13 1.00 -7.44
N GLU A 236 5.45 2.13 -7.60
CA GLU A 236 5.09 2.67 -8.89
C GLU A 236 5.69 4.06 -9.06
N PHE A 237 6.15 4.35 -10.26
CA PHE A 237 6.74 5.64 -10.58
C PHE A 237 6.04 6.30 -11.76
N GLY A 238 6.03 7.62 -11.74
CA GLY A 238 5.59 8.46 -12.83
C GLY A 238 6.66 9.43 -13.26
N VAL A 239 6.47 10.01 -14.43
CA VAL A 239 7.36 11.03 -15.02
C VAL A 239 6.67 12.38 -14.90
N ASP A 240 7.34 13.34 -14.28
CA ASP A 240 6.89 14.72 -14.16
C ASP A 240 7.44 15.56 -15.33
N ALA A 241 6.65 15.64 -16.39
CA ALA A 241 7.04 16.37 -17.60
C ALA A 241 7.20 17.87 -17.36
N GLU A 242 6.46 18.47 -16.43
CA GLU A 242 6.54 19.89 -16.07
C GLU A 242 7.88 20.24 -15.38
N HIS A 243 8.52 19.23 -14.78
CA HIS A 243 9.81 19.37 -14.10
C HIS A 243 10.93 18.55 -14.78
N GLY A 244 11.01 18.63 -16.12
CA GLY A 244 12.13 18.05 -16.89
C GLY A 244 12.13 16.53 -16.96
N GLY A 245 10.98 15.89 -16.82
CA GLY A 245 10.88 14.43 -16.87
C GLY A 245 11.36 13.73 -15.59
N ARG A 246 11.28 14.41 -14.45
CA ARG A 246 11.76 13.91 -13.16
C ARG A 246 11.00 12.66 -12.72
N LEU A 247 11.75 11.64 -12.31
CA LEU A 247 11.17 10.44 -11.69
C LEU A 247 10.47 10.80 -10.39
N THR A 248 9.24 10.32 -10.21
CA THR A 248 8.37 10.66 -9.07
C THR A 248 7.67 9.42 -8.55
N LEU A 249 7.71 9.18 -7.25
CA LEU A 249 6.98 8.08 -6.60
C LEU A 249 5.48 8.38 -6.62
N ILE A 250 4.69 7.43 -7.09
CA ILE A 250 3.24 7.56 -7.22
C ILE A 250 2.50 6.39 -6.55
N ASP A 251 1.18 6.45 -6.57
CA ASP A 251 0.24 5.47 -6.06
C ASP A 251 0.32 5.31 -4.54
N GLU A 252 0.88 4.23 -4.03
CA GLU A 252 1.11 3.97 -2.61
C GLU A 252 2.58 3.62 -2.35
N ALA A 253 3.01 3.74 -1.11
CA ALA A 253 4.35 3.37 -0.73
C ALA A 253 4.37 2.54 0.54
N LEU A 254 4.98 1.34 0.48
CA LEU A 254 5.34 0.54 1.64
C LEU A 254 4.16 0.28 2.59
N THR A 255 3.01 -0.05 2.01
CA THR A 255 1.79 -0.41 2.75
C THR A 255 1.66 -1.93 2.87
N PRO A 256 0.79 -2.44 3.74
CA PRO A 256 0.48 -3.87 3.79
C PRO A 256 -0.17 -4.43 2.51
N ASP A 257 -0.61 -3.56 1.58
CA ASP A 257 -1.13 -3.96 0.27
C ASP A 257 -0.03 -4.12 -0.79
N SER A 258 0.98 -3.27 -0.75
CA SER A 258 2.12 -3.28 -1.68
C SER A 258 3.35 -4.02 -1.17
N SER A 259 3.36 -4.45 0.09
CA SER A 259 4.52 -5.05 0.77
C SER A 259 4.14 -6.26 1.60
N ARG A 260 5.11 -7.18 1.81
CA ARG A 260 5.00 -8.22 2.84
C ARG A 260 5.68 -7.77 4.11
N PHE A 261 4.90 -7.70 5.19
CA PHE A 261 5.35 -7.30 6.52
C PHE A 261 5.30 -8.47 7.48
N TRP A 262 6.44 -8.85 8.04
CA TRP A 262 6.53 -9.94 9.01
C TRP A 262 6.97 -9.43 10.37
N PRO A 263 6.42 -9.96 11.47
CA PRO A 263 6.93 -9.70 12.81
C PRO A 263 8.33 -10.30 12.95
N VAL A 264 9.28 -9.52 13.48
CA VAL A 264 10.67 -9.98 13.71
C VAL A 264 10.72 -11.13 14.71
N ASP A 265 9.90 -11.08 15.75
CA ASP A 265 9.86 -12.01 16.87
C ASP A 265 9.38 -13.42 16.52
N THR A 266 8.58 -13.54 15.45
CA THR A 266 8.03 -14.82 14.98
C THR A 266 8.56 -15.25 13.62
N TYR A 267 9.50 -14.49 13.06
CA TYR A 267 10.12 -14.84 11.78
C TYR A 267 11.05 -16.07 11.90
N VAL A 268 10.75 -17.09 11.08
CA VAL A 268 11.56 -18.31 10.98
C VAL A 268 11.83 -18.61 9.50
N PRO A 269 13.10 -18.62 9.06
CA PRO A 269 13.46 -19.03 7.71
C PRO A 269 13.07 -20.48 7.40
N GLY A 270 12.66 -20.77 6.17
CA GLY A 270 12.22 -22.10 5.73
C GLY A 270 10.70 -22.31 5.85
N THR A 271 9.98 -21.36 6.42
CA THR A 271 8.51 -21.42 6.57
C THR A 271 7.86 -20.18 5.96
N SER A 272 6.53 -20.18 5.83
CA SER A 272 5.76 -18.96 5.53
C SER A 272 5.59 -18.18 6.84
N PRO A 273 6.24 -17.02 7.02
CA PRO A 273 6.12 -16.29 8.28
C PRO A 273 4.72 -15.74 8.50
N PRO A 274 4.25 -15.60 9.75
CA PRO A 274 3.08 -14.77 10.06
C PRO A 274 3.23 -13.38 9.47
N SER A 275 2.12 -12.73 9.10
CA SER A 275 2.20 -11.43 8.44
C SER A 275 1.23 -10.40 9.00
N PHE A 276 1.56 -9.11 8.82
CA PHE A 276 0.68 -7.97 9.04
C PHE A 276 -0.03 -7.48 7.76
N ASP A 277 0.11 -8.22 6.68
CA ASP A 277 -0.39 -7.89 5.34
C ASP A 277 -1.49 -8.87 4.89
N LYS A 278 -1.91 -8.76 3.64
CA LYS A 278 -2.96 -9.63 3.05
C LYS A 278 -2.60 -11.11 2.95
N GLN A 279 -1.39 -11.54 3.31
CA GLN A 279 -1.05 -12.96 3.32
C GLN A 279 -1.94 -13.75 4.29
N PHE A 280 -2.31 -13.13 5.43
CA PHE A 280 -3.25 -13.74 6.36
C PHE A 280 -4.60 -14.11 5.71
N VAL A 281 -5.14 -13.22 4.89
CA VAL A 281 -6.37 -13.51 4.13
C VAL A 281 -6.11 -14.53 3.02
N ARG A 282 -4.98 -14.44 2.32
CA ARG A 282 -4.61 -15.43 1.30
C ARG A 282 -4.50 -16.83 1.87
N ASP A 283 -3.88 -16.97 3.04
CA ASP A 283 -3.75 -18.27 3.73
C ASP A 283 -5.13 -18.85 4.07
N TYR A 284 -6.07 -18.03 4.53
CA TYR A 284 -7.46 -18.44 4.73
C TYR A 284 -8.11 -18.86 3.41
N LEU A 285 -7.99 -18.06 2.35
CA LEU A 285 -8.60 -18.35 1.05
C LEU A 285 -8.04 -19.64 0.42
N GLU A 286 -6.78 -20.00 0.69
CA GLU A 286 -6.17 -21.27 0.25
C GLU A 286 -6.77 -22.50 0.95
N THR A 287 -7.48 -22.33 2.08
CA THR A 287 -8.21 -23.43 2.73
C THR A 287 -9.57 -23.72 2.10
N LEU A 288 -10.03 -22.84 1.21
CA LEU A 288 -11.34 -22.95 0.56
C LEU A 288 -11.22 -23.65 -0.80
N ASP A 289 -12.28 -24.37 -1.19
CA ASP A 289 -12.44 -24.87 -2.55
C ASP A 289 -12.91 -23.72 -3.47
N TRP A 290 -11.98 -22.84 -3.83
CA TRP A 290 -12.21 -21.68 -4.68
C TRP A 290 -11.12 -21.56 -5.74
N ASN A 291 -11.54 -21.48 -7.00
CA ASN A 291 -10.66 -21.45 -8.17
C ASN A 291 -9.95 -20.10 -8.42
N LYS A 292 -10.01 -19.16 -7.47
CA LYS A 292 -9.38 -17.83 -7.55
C LYS A 292 -9.90 -16.93 -8.68
N THR A 293 -11.16 -17.15 -9.06
CA THR A 293 -11.88 -16.32 -10.04
C THR A 293 -13.07 -15.62 -9.39
N ALA A 294 -13.54 -14.52 -9.99
CA ALA A 294 -14.73 -13.80 -9.51
C ALA A 294 -16.01 -14.66 -9.71
N PRO A 295 -16.99 -14.58 -8.78
CA PRO A 295 -16.98 -13.77 -7.56
C PRO A 295 -16.08 -14.35 -6.47
N GLY A 296 -15.45 -13.47 -5.66
CA GLY A 296 -14.70 -13.89 -4.47
C GLY A 296 -15.61 -14.42 -3.36
N PRO A 297 -15.12 -15.32 -2.50
CA PRO A 297 -15.88 -15.81 -1.35
C PRO A 297 -16.04 -14.72 -0.27
N ASN A 298 -17.08 -14.84 0.55
CA ASN A 298 -17.23 -14.04 1.75
C ASN A 298 -16.20 -14.43 2.81
N LEU A 299 -15.75 -13.44 3.57
CA LEU A 299 -14.86 -13.64 4.69
C LEU A 299 -15.63 -13.79 6.02
N PRO A 300 -15.25 -14.74 6.88
CA PRO A 300 -15.78 -14.80 8.24
C PRO A 300 -15.48 -13.53 9.04
N ALA A 301 -16.35 -13.17 9.96
CA ALA A 301 -16.22 -11.96 10.77
C ALA A 301 -14.91 -11.91 11.58
N ASP A 302 -14.43 -13.05 12.07
CA ASP A 302 -13.16 -13.14 12.78
C ASP A 302 -11.95 -12.91 11.84
N VAL A 303 -12.00 -13.36 10.58
CA VAL A 303 -10.97 -13.09 9.58
C VAL A 303 -10.94 -11.59 9.24
N ILE A 304 -12.11 -10.96 9.09
CA ILE A 304 -12.23 -9.52 8.86
C ILE A 304 -11.63 -8.73 10.02
N SER A 305 -12.03 -9.04 11.27
CA SER A 305 -11.54 -8.35 12.46
C SER A 305 -10.03 -8.48 12.62
N ARG A 306 -9.52 -9.70 12.55
CA ARG A 306 -8.06 -9.96 12.65
C ARG A 306 -7.27 -9.30 11.54
N THR A 307 -7.83 -9.20 10.34
CA THR A 307 -7.18 -8.49 9.24
C THR A 307 -7.09 -7.00 9.54
N SER A 308 -8.19 -6.38 10.00
CA SER A 308 -8.18 -4.98 10.42
C SER A 308 -7.14 -4.72 11.52
N GLU A 309 -7.13 -5.54 12.57
CA GLU A 309 -6.18 -5.44 13.68
C GLU A 309 -4.72 -5.52 13.21
N LYS A 310 -4.40 -6.42 12.27
CA LYS A 310 -3.05 -6.54 11.69
C LYS A 310 -2.61 -5.31 10.91
N TYR A 311 -3.52 -4.71 10.13
CA TYR A 311 -3.25 -3.47 9.40
C TYR A 311 -3.02 -2.29 10.37
N GLU A 312 -3.84 -2.15 11.41
CA GLU A 312 -3.68 -1.13 12.45
C GLU A 312 -2.38 -1.31 13.24
N GLU A 313 -2.01 -2.54 13.57
CA GLU A 313 -0.76 -2.85 14.25
C GLU A 313 0.46 -2.49 13.39
N ALA A 314 0.42 -2.77 12.08
CA ALA A 314 1.47 -2.35 11.15
C ALA A 314 1.61 -0.82 11.13
N LEU A 315 0.51 -0.08 11.04
CA LEU A 315 0.52 1.39 11.10
C LEU A 315 1.14 1.88 12.42
N ARG A 316 0.63 1.37 13.54
CA ARG A 316 1.10 1.79 14.86
C ARG A 316 2.61 1.56 15.03
N ARG A 317 3.12 0.38 14.68
CA ARG A 317 4.55 0.09 14.80
C ARG A 317 5.40 0.96 13.89
N LEU A 318 4.99 1.16 12.64
CA LEU A 318 5.78 1.92 11.67
C LEU A 318 5.86 3.41 12.03
N THR A 319 4.82 3.98 12.65
CA THR A 319 4.71 5.43 12.83
C THR A 319 5.05 5.93 14.24
N THR A 320 5.18 5.02 15.21
CA THR A 320 5.66 5.31 16.56
C THR A 320 7.13 4.87 16.73
#